data_b39701de7ae04763c0456c706b35ba8a
#
_entry.id   b39701de7ae04763c0456c706b35ba8a
#
_cell.length_a   1.000
_cell.length_b   1.000
_cell.length_c   1.000
_cell.angle_alpha   90.00
_cell.angle_beta   90.00
_cell.angle_gamma   90.00
#
_symmetry.space_group_name_H-M   'P 1'
#
loop_
_entity.id
_entity.type
_entity.pdbx_description
1 polymer ?
#
loop_
_entity_poly.entity_id
_entity_poly.type
_entity_poly.pdbx_seq_one_letter_code
_entity_poly.pdbx_strand_id
1 'polypeptide(L)'
;MDTTKLFGTEKISRILFRLAPPVMLAQLIQALYNIIDSLFVGRYSGSGLTALSIIYPIQLLMIALAVGTGVGINTVMAAKLGVGENEKADEYAGVGTPLAVVLWFLFAAISWCAMPAFAKMSTDDPAIIADVVVYGRIVCVFSFGLFLESIWT
;
A
#
# COMPACT_ATOMS: atom_id res chain seq x y z
N MET A 1 20.95 -13.31 15.69
CA MET A 1 21.98 -12.84 14.76
C MET A 1 21.86 -11.33 14.75
N ASP A 2 22.83 -10.62 15.36
CA ASP A 2 22.70 -9.17 15.63
C ASP A 2 22.67 -8.36 14.34
N THR A 3 21.48 -7.97 13.92
CA THR A 3 21.24 -7.11 12.76
C THR A 3 21.93 -5.74 12.88
N THR A 4 22.10 -5.25 14.10
CA THR A 4 22.78 -3.98 14.39
C THR A 4 24.26 -3.94 13.97
N LYS A 5 24.95 -5.09 14.00
CA LYS A 5 26.36 -5.19 13.56
C LYS A 5 26.51 -5.22 12.05
N LEU A 6 25.45 -5.60 11.32
CA LEU A 6 25.46 -5.69 9.86
C LEU A 6 25.55 -4.30 9.21
N PHE A 7 24.84 -3.32 9.77
CA PHE A 7 24.73 -1.97 9.19
C PHE A 7 25.97 -1.08 9.48
N GLY A 8 26.80 -1.42 10.48
CA GLY A 8 27.95 -0.58 10.86
C GLY A 8 29.31 -1.03 10.31
N THR A 9 29.47 -2.29 9.88
CA THR A 9 30.78 -2.88 9.59
C THR A 9 30.92 -3.53 8.22
N GLU A 10 29.82 -3.88 7.54
CA GLU A 10 29.87 -4.55 6.23
C GLU A 10 29.78 -3.57 5.05
N LYS A 11 30.33 -3.96 3.90
CA LYS A 11 30.25 -3.19 2.66
C LYS A 11 28.77 -3.09 2.22
N ILE A 12 28.33 -1.88 1.85
CA ILE A 12 26.97 -1.58 1.42
C ILE A 12 26.48 -2.53 0.31
N SER A 13 27.35 -2.88 -0.64
CA SER A 13 27.02 -3.82 -1.71
C SER A 13 26.59 -5.20 -1.20
N ARG A 14 27.27 -5.72 -0.15
CA ARG A 14 26.95 -7.03 0.42
C ARG A 14 25.60 -7.01 1.16
N ILE A 15 25.33 -5.92 1.87
CA ILE A 15 24.02 -5.71 2.54
C ILE A 15 22.91 -5.67 1.50
N LEU A 16 23.12 -4.93 0.40
CA LEU A 16 22.14 -4.79 -0.67
C LEU A 16 21.83 -6.12 -1.35
N PHE A 17 22.87 -6.90 -1.72
CA PHE A 17 22.70 -8.23 -2.31
C PHE A 17 22.02 -9.26 -1.39
N ARG A 18 22.04 -9.02 -0.08
CA ARG A 18 21.38 -9.88 0.90
C ARG A 18 19.92 -9.50 1.13
N LEU A 19 19.60 -8.20 1.10
CA LEU A 19 18.26 -7.69 1.34
C LEU A 19 17.41 -7.59 0.07
N ALA A 20 18.01 -7.36 -1.09
CA ALA A 20 17.28 -7.20 -2.34
C ALA A 20 16.51 -8.45 -2.81
N PRO A 21 17.07 -9.69 -2.76
CA PRO A 21 16.38 -10.87 -3.28
C PRO A 21 15.02 -11.15 -2.60
N PRO A 22 14.88 -11.14 -1.25
CA PRO A 22 13.57 -11.36 -0.63
C PRO A 22 12.56 -10.26 -0.97
N VAL A 23 13.01 -8.99 -1.07
CA VAL A 23 12.12 -7.87 -1.48
C VAL A 23 11.70 -8.03 -2.94
N MET A 24 12.62 -8.38 -3.83
CA MET A 24 12.29 -8.64 -5.25
C MET A 24 11.31 -9.80 -5.40
N LEU A 25 11.46 -10.87 -4.61
CA LEU A 25 10.55 -12.00 -4.62
C LEU A 25 9.14 -11.59 -4.15
N ALA A 26 9.04 -10.79 -3.09
CA ALA A 26 7.77 -10.25 -2.61
C ALA A 26 7.07 -9.40 -3.68
N GLN A 27 7.82 -8.52 -4.36
CA GLN A 27 7.29 -7.70 -5.46
C GLN A 27 6.87 -8.53 -6.66
N LEU A 28 7.59 -9.61 -6.97
CA LEU A 28 7.21 -10.54 -8.03
C LEU A 28 5.89 -11.24 -7.71
N ILE A 29 5.73 -11.72 -6.48
CA ILE A 29 4.49 -12.35 -6.02
C ILE A 29 3.32 -11.36 -6.11
N GLN A 30 3.53 -10.11 -5.71
CA GLN A 30 2.52 -9.06 -5.81
C GLN A 30 2.14 -8.76 -7.27
N ALA A 31 3.12 -8.71 -8.17
CA ALA A 31 2.86 -8.52 -9.60
C ALA A 31 2.05 -9.69 -10.20
N LEU A 32 2.40 -10.93 -9.83
CA LEU A 32 1.64 -12.12 -10.23
C LEU A 32 0.21 -12.09 -9.71
N TYR A 33 0.01 -11.68 -8.46
CA TYR A 33 -1.32 -11.50 -7.89
C TYR A 33 -2.16 -10.52 -8.71
N ASN A 34 -1.61 -9.35 -9.07
CA ASN A 34 -2.31 -8.36 -9.90
C ASN A 34 -2.68 -8.90 -11.28
N ILE A 35 -1.81 -9.70 -11.91
CA ILE A 35 -2.09 -10.33 -13.21
C ILE A 35 -3.24 -11.34 -13.08
N ILE A 36 -3.20 -12.18 -12.05
CA ILE A 36 -4.22 -13.19 -11.79
C ILE A 36 -5.57 -12.52 -11.50
N ASP A 37 -5.60 -11.49 -10.66
CA ASP A 37 -6.81 -10.73 -10.33
C ASP A 37 -7.43 -10.13 -11.60
N SER A 38 -6.63 -9.47 -12.42
CA SER A 38 -7.08 -8.91 -13.71
C SER A 38 -7.63 -9.99 -14.67
N LEU A 39 -7.04 -11.19 -14.67
CA LEU A 39 -7.51 -12.31 -15.47
C LEU A 39 -8.88 -12.82 -15.00
N PHE A 40 -9.08 -12.94 -13.69
CA PHE A 40 -10.37 -13.39 -13.13
C PHE A 40 -11.46 -12.34 -13.37
N VAL A 41 -11.19 -11.07 -13.10
CA VAL A 41 -12.13 -9.97 -13.34
C VAL A 41 -12.48 -9.89 -14.84
N GLY A 42 -11.51 -10.00 -15.73
CA GLY A 42 -11.74 -9.95 -17.18
C GLY A 42 -12.55 -11.14 -17.73
N ARG A 43 -12.47 -12.31 -17.07
CA ARG A 43 -13.30 -13.47 -17.42
C ARG A 43 -14.73 -13.38 -16.89
N TYR A 44 -14.93 -12.66 -15.79
CA TYR A 44 -16.23 -12.51 -15.16
C TYR A 44 -17.12 -11.54 -15.94
N SER A 45 -16.58 -10.39 -16.34
CA SER A 45 -17.33 -9.42 -17.14
C SER A 45 -16.39 -8.46 -17.90
N GLY A 46 -16.76 -8.10 -19.13
CA GLY A 46 -16.02 -7.10 -19.89
C GLY A 46 -16.10 -5.70 -19.25
N SER A 47 -17.22 -5.35 -18.62
CA SER A 47 -17.40 -4.11 -17.85
C SER A 47 -16.54 -4.08 -16.59
N GLY A 48 -16.32 -5.24 -15.94
CA GLY A 48 -15.46 -5.36 -14.77
C GLY A 48 -14.00 -4.99 -15.05
N LEU A 49 -13.45 -5.36 -16.22
CA LEU A 49 -12.09 -4.99 -16.59
C LEU A 49 -11.94 -3.48 -16.83
N THR A 50 -12.98 -2.86 -17.43
CA THR A 50 -13.04 -1.40 -17.58
C THR A 50 -13.13 -0.71 -16.23
N ALA A 51 -13.97 -1.21 -15.32
CA ALA A 51 -14.08 -0.70 -13.96
C ALA A 51 -12.75 -0.78 -13.19
N LEU A 52 -12.02 -1.90 -13.31
CA LEU A 52 -10.70 -2.07 -12.73
C LEU A 52 -9.71 -1.00 -13.23
N SER A 53 -9.72 -0.74 -14.54
CA SER A 53 -8.85 0.27 -15.16
C SER A 53 -9.19 1.69 -14.69
N ILE A 54 -10.47 2.00 -14.50
CA ILE A 54 -10.93 3.30 -14.00
C ILE A 54 -10.50 3.50 -12.53
N ILE A 55 -10.53 2.46 -11.71
CA ILE A 55 -10.19 2.54 -10.29
C ILE A 55 -8.67 2.53 -10.05
N TYR A 56 -7.88 2.07 -11.02
CA TYR A 56 -6.43 1.95 -10.89
C TYR A 56 -5.73 3.22 -10.37
N PRO A 57 -6.03 4.46 -10.82
CA PRO A 57 -5.45 5.67 -10.25
C PRO A 57 -5.75 5.87 -8.75
N ILE A 58 -6.94 5.48 -8.30
CA ILE A 58 -7.31 5.54 -6.87
C ILE A 58 -6.52 4.51 -6.07
N GLN A 59 -6.32 3.30 -6.62
CA GLN A 59 -5.46 2.29 -6.00
C GLN A 59 -4.00 2.77 -5.89
N LEU A 60 -3.46 3.42 -6.93
CA LEU A 60 -2.12 4.01 -6.88
C LEU A 60 -2.00 5.08 -5.79
N LEU A 61 -3.01 5.95 -5.66
CA LEU A 61 -3.03 6.97 -4.60
C LEU A 61 -3.07 6.32 -3.22
N MET A 62 -3.86 5.28 -3.04
CA MET A 62 -3.96 4.51 -1.81
C MET A 62 -2.60 3.87 -1.44
N ILE A 63 -1.96 3.21 -2.40
CA ILE A 63 -0.64 2.60 -2.23
C ILE A 63 0.41 3.67 -1.89
N ALA A 64 0.39 4.80 -2.60
CA ALA A 64 1.32 5.90 -2.36
C ALA A 64 1.20 6.48 -0.94
N LEU A 65 -0.03 6.64 -0.43
CA LEU A 65 -0.28 7.09 0.93
C LEU A 65 0.19 6.07 1.97
N ALA A 66 -0.15 4.79 1.79
CA ALA A 66 0.22 3.73 2.72
C ALA A 66 1.74 3.54 2.75
N VAL A 67 2.36 3.29 1.61
CA VAL A 67 3.82 3.05 1.50
C VAL A 67 4.61 4.30 1.85
N GLY A 68 4.17 5.49 1.40
CA GLY A 68 4.84 6.75 1.72
C GLY A 68 4.89 7.02 3.23
N THR A 69 3.80 6.75 3.93
CA THR A 69 3.74 6.88 5.40
C THR A 69 4.65 5.85 6.08
N GLY A 70 4.61 4.59 5.66
CA GLY A 70 5.47 3.53 6.20
C GLY A 70 6.94 3.84 6.01
N VAL A 71 7.37 4.17 4.79
CA VAL A 71 8.75 4.58 4.49
C VAL A 71 9.17 5.81 5.31
N GLY A 72 8.27 6.79 5.47
CA GLY A 72 8.54 7.98 6.28
C GLY A 72 8.86 7.62 7.73
N ILE A 73 8.01 6.82 8.37
CA ILE A 73 8.21 6.37 9.75
C ILE A 73 9.49 5.55 9.89
N ASN A 74 9.69 4.57 9.02
CA ASN A 74 10.87 3.71 9.04
C ASN A 74 12.16 4.50 8.86
N THR A 75 12.16 5.54 8.02
CA THR A 75 13.33 6.41 7.82
C THR A 75 13.66 7.19 9.10
N VAL A 76 12.65 7.75 9.78
CA VAL A 76 12.87 8.49 11.03
C VAL A 76 13.33 7.55 12.13
N MET A 77 12.73 6.36 12.26
CA MET A 77 13.16 5.34 13.22
C MET A 77 14.62 4.92 12.98
N ALA A 78 14.98 4.63 11.74
CA ALA A 78 16.36 4.26 11.38
C ALA A 78 17.36 5.37 11.72
N ALA A 79 17.01 6.64 11.49
CA ALA A 79 17.84 7.77 11.84
C ALA A 79 18.03 7.88 13.36
N LYS A 80 16.97 7.66 14.17
CA LYS A 80 17.03 7.70 15.63
C LYS A 80 17.85 6.54 16.20
N LEU A 81 17.67 5.35 15.66
CA LEU A 81 18.50 4.19 16.02
C LEU A 81 19.99 4.42 15.70
N GLY A 82 20.27 5.07 14.56
CA GLY A 82 21.65 5.38 14.14
C GLY A 82 22.40 6.33 15.07
N VAL A 83 21.70 7.22 15.78
CA VAL A 83 22.28 8.13 16.79
C VAL A 83 22.17 7.60 18.22
N GLY A 84 21.65 6.39 18.40
CA GLY A 84 21.52 5.74 19.72
C GLY A 84 20.31 6.19 20.55
N GLU A 85 19.36 6.95 19.98
CA GLU A 85 18.14 7.39 20.63
C GLU A 85 17.04 6.32 20.54
N ASN A 86 17.24 5.17 21.18
CA ASN A 86 16.35 4.01 21.08
C ASN A 86 14.92 4.31 21.60
N GLU A 87 14.80 5.05 22.71
CA GLU A 87 13.49 5.42 23.28
C GLU A 87 12.64 6.23 22.30
N LYS A 88 13.25 7.14 21.54
CA LYS A 88 12.54 7.90 20.51
C LYS A 88 12.17 7.03 19.31
N ALA A 89 13.01 6.09 18.93
CA ALA A 89 12.68 5.15 17.86
C ALA A 89 11.46 4.29 18.22
N ASP A 90 11.36 3.81 19.47
CA ASP A 90 10.21 3.06 19.99
C ASP A 90 8.94 3.93 20.05
N GLU A 91 9.07 5.22 20.38
CA GLU A 91 7.96 6.18 20.35
C GLU A 91 7.41 6.34 18.91
N TYR A 92 8.27 6.50 17.90
CA TYR A 92 7.84 6.58 16.50
C TYR A 92 7.19 5.28 16.01
N ALA A 93 7.71 4.12 16.42
CA ALA A 93 7.08 2.83 16.15
C ALA A 93 5.67 2.74 16.73
N GLY A 94 5.51 3.20 17.98
CA GLY A 94 4.22 3.24 18.67
C GLY A 94 3.17 4.14 17.99
N VAL A 95 3.60 5.25 17.39
CA VAL A 95 2.72 6.19 16.66
C VAL A 95 2.35 5.64 15.28
N GLY A 96 3.17 4.79 14.69
CA GLY A 96 2.97 4.27 13.33
C GLY A 96 1.63 3.56 13.15
N THR A 97 1.30 2.63 14.02
CA THR A 97 0.05 1.85 13.94
C THR A 97 -1.21 2.72 14.06
N PRO A 98 -1.38 3.59 15.09
CA PRO A 98 -2.53 4.50 15.14
C PRO A 98 -2.62 5.41 13.92
N LEU A 99 -1.49 5.91 13.41
CA LEU A 99 -1.46 6.75 12.22
C LEU A 99 -1.96 6.00 10.98
N ALA A 100 -1.54 4.74 10.80
CA ALA A 100 -2.04 3.90 9.70
C ALA A 100 -3.56 3.71 9.76
N VAL A 101 -4.10 3.45 10.95
CA VAL A 101 -5.56 3.28 11.15
C VAL A 101 -6.31 4.56 10.84
N VAL A 102 -5.81 5.71 11.30
CA VAL A 102 -6.43 7.03 11.02
C VAL A 102 -6.41 7.34 9.52
N LEU A 103 -5.27 7.14 8.86
CA LEU A 103 -5.14 7.37 7.42
C LEU A 103 -6.03 6.43 6.61
N TRP A 104 -6.07 5.15 6.95
CA TRP A 104 -7.00 4.20 6.34
C TRP A 104 -8.45 4.65 6.49
N PHE A 105 -8.87 5.02 7.70
CA PHE A 105 -10.24 5.44 7.97
C PHE A 105 -10.62 6.70 7.18
N LEU A 106 -9.74 7.70 7.15
CA LEU A 106 -9.94 8.92 6.37
C LEU A 106 -10.04 8.60 4.87
N PHE A 107 -9.13 7.78 4.36
CA PHE A 107 -9.12 7.39 2.95
C PHE A 107 -10.38 6.60 2.59
N ALA A 108 -10.78 5.63 3.41
CA ALA A 108 -11.98 4.83 3.22
C ALA A 108 -13.25 5.70 3.24
N ALA A 109 -13.38 6.63 4.19
CA ALA A 109 -14.52 7.53 4.31
C ALA A 109 -14.63 8.47 3.11
N ILE A 110 -13.53 9.11 2.72
CA ILE A 110 -13.48 10.00 1.55
C ILE A 110 -13.83 9.23 0.27
N SER A 111 -13.20 8.06 0.08
CA SER A 111 -13.44 7.22 -1.10
C SER A 111 -14.89 6.73 -1.15
N TRP A 112 -15.47 6.34 -0.02
CA TRP A 112 -16.88 5.91 0.03
C TRP A 112 -17.83 6.99 -0.47
N CYS A 113 -17.61 8.23 -0.05
CA CYS A 113 -18.44 9.38 -0.46
C CYS A 113 -18.14 9.84 -1.90
N ALA A 114 -16.89 9.86 -2.30
CA ALA A 114 -16.45 10.38 -3.59
C ALA A 114 -16.64 9.37 -4.76
N MET A 115 -16.71 8.06 -4.48
CA MET A 115 -16.74 7.03 -5.50
C MET A 115 -17.88 7.19 -6.53
N PRO A 116 -19.12 7.50 -6.15
CA PRO A 116 -20.20 7.69 -7.13
C PRO A 116 -19.98 8.90 -8.06
N ALA A 117 -19.39 9.97 -7.52
CA ALA A 117 -19.06 11.15 -8.31
C ALA A 117 -17.92 10.84 -9.28
N PHE A 118 -16.88 10.19 -8.81
CA PHE A 118 -15.74 9.77 -9.62
C PHE A 118 -16.15 8.82 -10.75
N ALA A 119 -17.01 7.83 -10.48
CA ALA A 119 -17.52 6.92 -11.49
C ALA A 119 -18.28 7.63 -12.61
N LYS A 120 -19.16 8.57 -12.26
CA LYS A 120 -19.92 9.38 -13.24
C LYS A 120 -19.04 10.34 -14.06
N MET A 121 -17.91 10.77 -13.52
CA MET A 121 -16.94 11.59 -14.26
C MET A 121 -16.09 10.77 -15.23
N SER A 122 -15.98 9.48 -14.97
CA SER A 122 -15.07 8.58 -15.73
C SER A 122 -15.79 7.89 -16.90
N THR A 123 -17.10 7.67 -16.82
CA THR A 123 -17.89 6.98 -17.85
C THR A 123 -19.36 7.35 -17.79
N ASP A 124 -20.03 7.28 -18.95
CA ASP A 124 -21.48 7.49 -19.08
C ASP A 124 -22.27 6.17 -19.06
N ASP A 125 -21.60 5.01 -19.11
CA ASP A 125 -22.26 3.70 -19.12
C ASP A 125 -22.73 3.31 -17.71
N PRO A 126 -24.06 3.16 -17.50
CA PRO A 126 -24.62 2.84 -16.18
C PRO A 126 -24.13 1.53 -15.59
N ALA A 127 -23.81 0.52 -16.43
CA ALA A 127 -23.31 -0.78 -15.98
C ALA A 127 -21.89 -0.63 -15.43
N ILE A 128 -21.03 0.10 -16.15
CA ILE A 128 -19.66 0.37 -15.72
C ILE A 128 -19.66 1.24 -14.46
N ILE A 129 -20.53 2.25 -14.37
CA ILE A 129 -20.66 3.09 -13.17
C ILE A 129 -20.99 2.23 -11.94
N ALA A 130 -21.94 1.30 -12.07
CA ALA A 130 -22.32 0.40 -10.98
C ALA A 130 -21.13 -0.47 -10.53
N ASP A 131 -20.41 -1.08 -11.48
CA ASP A 131 -19.24 -1.91 -11.20
C ASP A 131 -18.10 -1.10 -10.55
N VAL A 132 -17.81 0.11 -11.04
CA VAL A 132 -16.81 1.03 -10.44
C VAL A 132 -17.15 1.36 -9.00
N VAL A 133 -18.41 1.70 -8.72
CA VAL A 133 -18.83 2.08 -7.36
C VAL A 133 -18.74 0.88 -6.40
N VAL A 134 -19.20 -0.28 -6.81
CA VAL A 134 -19.18 -1.49 -5.96
C VAL A 134 -17.73 -1.93 -5.72
N TYR A 135 -16.96 -2.13 -6.78
CA TYR A 135 -15.57 -2.57 -6.69
C TYR A 135 -14.69 -1.56 -5.93
N GLY A 136 -14.82 -0.28 -6.26
CA GLY A 136 -14.03 0.78 -5.62
C GLY A 136 -14.30 0.89 -4.11
N ARG A 137 -15.57 0.79 -3.70
CA ARG A 137 -15.91 0.78 -2.27
C ARG A 137 -15.32 -0.43 -1.54
N ILE A 138 -15.43 -1.61 -2.13
CA ILE A 138 -14.87 -2.84 -1.56
C ILE A 138 -13.35 -2.67 -1.40
N VAL A 139 -12.64 -2.30 -2.45
CA VAL A 139 -11.18 -2.16 -2.43
C VAL A 139 -10.73 -1.12 -1.41
N CYS A 140 -11.38 0.07 -1.36
CA CYS A 140 -10.99 1.13 -0.43
C CYS A 140 -11.27 0.80 1.03
N VAL A 141 -12.38 0.10 1.34
CA VAL A 141 -12.69 -0.30 2.71
C VAL A 141 -11.80 -1.45 3.18
N PHE A 142 -11.57 -2.46 2.32
CA PHE A 142 -10.73 -3.61 2.67
C PHE A 142 -9.22 -3.35 2.53
N SER A 143 -8.80 -2.13 2.16
CA SER A 143 -7.40 -1.74 2.12
C SER A 143 -6.72 -1.63 3.50
N PHE A 144 -7.43 -1.87 4.59
CA PHE A 144 -6.90 -1.86 5.96
C PHE A 144 -5.59 -2.64 6.12
N GLY A 145 -5.54 -3.84 5.52
CA GLY A 145 -4.35 -4.68 5.54
C GLY A 145 -3.12 -4.02 4.91
N LEU A 146 -3.32 -3.30 3.80
CA LEU A 146 -2.25 -2.57 3.11
C LEU A 146 -1.64 -1.46 3.98
N PHE A 147 -2.49 -0.69 4.67
CA PHE A 147 -2.02 0.38 5.55
C PHE A 147 -1.26 -0.16 6.77
N LEU A 148 -1.70 -1.28 7.35
CA LEU A 148 -0.98 -1.92 8.44
C LEU A 148 0.34 -2.55 7.98
N GLU A 149 0.32 -3.30 6.89
CA GLU A 149 1.51 -3.93 6.34
C GLU A 149 2.62 -2.91 6.07
N SER A 150 2.26 -1.76 5.48
CA SER A 150 3.23 -0.70 5.13
C SER A 150 3.99 -0.12 6.32
N ILE A 151 3.43 -0.19 7.51
CA ILE A 151 4.09 0.29 8.74
C ILE A 151 5.00 -0.80 9.34
N TRP A 152 4.63 -2.08 9.16
CA TRP A 152 5.33 -3.21 9.78
C TRP A 152 6.42 -3.83 8.88
N THR A 153 6.56 -3.33 7.67
CA THR A 153 7.59 -3.76 6.71
C THR A 153 8.76 -2.78 6.67
#